data_cae48b4024b95770907386c580e47185
#
_entry.id   cae48b4024b95770907386c580e47185
#
_cell.length_a   1.000
_cell.length_b   1.000
_cell.length_c   1.000
_cell.angle_alpha   90.00
_cell.angle_beta   90.00
_cell.angle_gamma   90.00
#
_symmetry.space_group_name_H-M   'P 1'
#
loop_
_entity.id
_entity.type
_entity.pdbx_description
1 polymer ?
#
loop_
_entity_poly.entity_id
_entity_poly.type
_entity_poly.pdbx_seq_one_letter_code
_entity_poly.pdbx_strand_id
1 'polypeptide(L)'
;VIYGKVGLTLSLPLQYAGGNIQSYAAVGLPPGLDLNNVTGEVSGTPVAPGDSQVTVTVVGQNVAGVTKTYVGTHVFNLIDPSAFPFRMDFVLSGYDGNSTLVNFPVLVELHEGLSNFSYGTFLSATGADLRFFASTGQELAYEIENWDVADISRVWVKVPEVSGADTTITAAWGNALAANSP
;
A
#
# COMPACT_ATOMS: atom_id res chain seq x y z
N VAL A 1 -6.37 0.20 -7.67
CA VAL A 1 -6.30 -0.15 -6.24
C VAL A 1 -5.77 1.07 -5.50
N ILE A 2 -6.34 1.36 -4.35
CA ILE A 2 -5.97 2.45 -3.44
C ILE A 2 -5.38 1.81 -2.19
N TYR A 3 -4.16 2.18 -1.83
CA TYR A 3 -3.47 1.63 -0.67
C TYR A 3 -3.51 2.62 0.49
N GLY A 4 -3.57 2.10 1.72
CA GLY A 4 -3.55 2.91 2.93
C GLY A 4 -3.18 2.11 4.17
N LYS A 5 -3.01 2.82 5.29
CA LYS A 5 -2.67 2.25 6.61
C LYS A 5 -3.75 2.56 7.62
N VAL A 6 -4.11 1.57 8.42
CA VAL A 6 -4.96 1.79 9.60
C VAL A 6 -4.29 2.80 10.53
N GLY A 7 -5.06 3.76 11.04
CA GLY A 7 -4.58 4.81 11.92
C GLY A 7 -3.87 5.98 11.23
N LEU A 8 -3.66 5.94 9.90
CA LEU A 8 -3.09 7.04 9.13
C LEU A 8 -4.18 7.74 8.32
N THR A 9 -4.28 9.06 8.45
CA THR A 9 -5.26 9.86 7.71
C THR A 9 -5.01 9.76 6.20
N LEU A 10 -6.08 9.51 5.45
CA LEU A 10 -6.12 9.46 4.00
C LEU A 10 -6.95 10.63 3.48
N SER A 11 -6.51 11.26 2.39
CA SER A 11 -7.27 12.25 1.64
C SER A 11 -7.03 11.96 0.16
N LEU A 12 -8.09 11.61 -0.56
CA LEU A 12 -8.04 11.18 -1.94
C LEU A 12 -9.18 11.81 -2.74
N PRO A 13 -8.88 12.73 -3.66
CA PRO A 13 -9.88 13.24 -4.59
C PRO A 13 -10.19 12.18 -5.64
N LEU A 14 -11.47 11.76 -5.72
CA LEU A 14 -11.95 10.92 -6.81
C LEU A 14 -12.20 11.80 -8.01
N GLN A 15 -11.29 11.76 -8.98
CA GLN A 15 -11.43 12.56 -10.21
C GLN A 15 -12.19 11.79 -11.27
N TYR A 16 -13.26 12.38 -11.75
CA TYR A 16 -14.00 11.89 -12.91
C TYR A 16 -13.93 12.95 -14.02
N ALA A 17 -13.53 12.53 -15.20
CA ALA A 17 -13.46 13.43 -16.34
C ALA A 17 -14.84 13.55 -17.00
N GLY A 18 -15.34 14.78 -17.11
CA GLY A 18 -16.50 15.13 -17.94
C GLY A 18 -17.66 15.77 -17.20
N GLY A 19 -18.33 16.69 -17.90
CA GLY A 19 -19.61 17.26 -17.52
C GLY A 19 -19.62 18.15 -16.27
N ASN A 20 -20.79 18.73 -16.01
CA ASN A 20 -21.06 19.44 -14.76
C ASN A 20 -21.49 18.42 -13.71
N ILE A 21 -20.57 18.04 -12.80
CA ILE A 21 -20.84 17.08 -11.73
C ILE A 21 -21.74 17.73 -10.70
N GLN A 22 -22.81 17.02 -10.35
CA GLN A 22 -23.83 17.45 -9.39
C GLN A 22 -23.63 16.81 -8.01
N SER A 23 -23.28 15.54 -7.97
CA SER A 23 -23.07 14.84 -6.71
C SER A 23 -22.28 13.55 -6.87
N TYR A 24 -21.70 13.13 -5.76
CA TYR A 24 -21.04 11.85 -5.57
C TYR A 24 -21.75 11.04 -4.50
N ALA A 25 -21.78 9.71 -4.64
CA ALA A 25 -22.19 8.77 -3.61
C ALA A 25 -21.26 7.57 -3.63
N ALA A 26 -21.02 6.95 -2.49
CA ALA A 26 -20.21 5.75 -2.38
C ALA A 26 -20.87 4.71 -1.47
N VAL A 27 -20.70 3.44 -1.83
CA VAL A 27 -21.12 2.29 -1.01
C VAL A 27 -19.94 1.37 -0.83
N GLY A 28 -19.75 0.87 0.40
CA GLY A 28 -18.66 -0.05 0.73
C GLY A 28 -17.38 0.63 1.15
N LEU A 29 -17.40 1.92 1.50
CA LEU A 29 -16.23 2.60 2.06
C LEU A 29 -15.71 1.85 3.31
N PRO A 30 -14.38 1.71 3.44
CA PRO A 30 -13.78 1.20 4.67
C PRO A 30 -14.20 2.00 5.90
N PRO A 31 -14.38 1.36 7.06
CA PRO A 31 -14.69 2.05 8.30
C PRO A 31 -13.64 3.13 8.63
N GLY A 32 -14.15 4.33 9.00
CA GLY A 32 -13.32 5.50 9.27
C GLY A 32 -13.02 6.39 8.07
N LEU A 33 -13.49 6.02 6.88
CA LEU A 33 -13.45 6.86 5.68
C LEU A 33 -14.84 7.36 5.32
N ASP A 34 -14.92 8.63 4.91
CA ASP A 34 -16.14 9.29 4.44
C ASP A 34 -15.93 9.90 3.05
N LEU A 35 -17.01 10.01 2.29
CA LEU A 35 -17.05 10.69 0.99
C LEU A 35 -17.71 12.07 1.12
N ASN A 36 -17.02 13.09 0.69
CA ASN A 36 -17.64 14.39 0.45
C ASN A 36 -18.47 14.31 -0.83
N ASN A 37 -19.78 14.41 -0.71
CA ASN A 37 -20.73 14.25 -1.81
C ASN A 37 -20.72 15.39 -2.84
N VAL A 38 -20.04 16.50 -2.55
CA VAL A 38 -19.91 17.67 -3.44
C VAL A 38 -18.57 17.64 -4.19
N THR A 39 -17.47 17.38 -3.47
CA THR A 39 -16.12 17.41 -4.05
C THR A 39 -15.67 16.07 -4.61
N GLY A 40 -16.28 14.96 -4.18
CA GLY A 40 -15.84 13.61 -4.51
C GLY A 40 -14.57 13.20 -3.75
N GLU A 41 -14.17 13.94 -2.71
CA GLU A 41 -13.03 13.58 -1.89
C GLU A 41 -13.42 12.48 -0.90
N VAL A 42 -12.66 11.38 -0.89
CA VAL A 42 -12.70 10.37 0.17
C VAL A 42 -11.62 10.73 1.19
N SER A 43 -12.01 10.93 2.44
CA SER A 43 -11.09 11.32 3.51
C SER A 43 -11.45 10.65 4.83
N GLY A 44 -10.49 10.66 5.77
CA GLY A 44 -10.67 10.10 7.10
C GLY A 44 -9.48 9.25 7.54
N THR A 45 -9.65 8.54 8.66
CA THR A 45 -8.63 7.64 9.21
C THR A 45 -9.21 6.23 9.27
N PRO A 46 -8.73 5.30 8.45
CA PRO A 46 -9.20 3.92 8.47
C PRO A 46 -8.97 3.27 9.82
N VAL A 47 -9.95 2.50 10.31
CA VAL A 47 -9.87 1.86 11.62
C VAL A 47 -9.83 0.33 11.55
N ALA A 48 -9.95 -0.24 10.35
CA ALA A 48 -9.87 -1.69 10.14
C ALA A 48 -9.06 -2.03 8.88
N PRO A 49 -8.21 -3.06 8.91
CA PRO A 49 -7.48 -3.55 7.74
C PRO A 49 -8.39 -4.40 6.83
N GLY A 50 -7.92 -4.64 5.62
CA GLY A 50 -8.53 -5.54 4.66
C GLY A 50 -8.86 -4.86 3.34
N ASP A 51 -9.33 -5.67 2.40
CA ASP A 51 -9.78 -5.22 1.09
C ASP A 51 -11.25 -4.81 1.15
N SER A 52 -11.55 -3.65 0.58
CA SER A 52 -12.92 -3.17 0.44
C SER A 52 -13.18 -2.77 -1.01
N GLN A 53 -14.22 -3.36 -1.61
CA GLN A 53 -14.67 -2.93 -2.93
C GLN A 53 -15.68 -1.78 -2.73
N VAL A 54 -15.31 -0.61 -3.21
CA VAL A 54 -16.12 0.61 -3.11
C VAL A 54 -16.75 0.90 -4.45
N THR A 55 -18.08 0.99 -4.48
CA THR A 55 -18.82 1.44 -5.66
C THR A 55 -19.11 2.92 -5.53
N VAL A 56 -18.62 3.71 -6.47
CA VAL A 56 -18.85 5.16 -6.52
C VAL A 56 -19.83 5.46 -7.64
N THR A 57 -20.85 6.24 -7.30
CA THR A 57 -21.86 6.76 -8.24
C THR A 57 -21.68 8.25 -8.40
N VAL A 58 -21.52 8.72 -9.61
CA VAL A 58 -21.38 10.14 -9.95
C VAL A 58 -22.57 10.57 -10.79
N VAL A 59 -23.25 11.63 -10.37
CA VAL A 59 -24.34 12.25 -11.12
C VAL A 59 -23.84 13.57 -11.68
N GLY A 60 -23.97 13.75 -12.98
CA GLY A 60 -23.57 14.98 -13.66
C GLY A 60 -24.50 15.32 -14.83
N GLN A 61 -24.30 16.46 -15.46
CA GLN A 61 -25.02 16.90 -16.64
C GLN A 61 -24.06 17.05 -17.81
N ASN A 62 -24.48 16.60 -18.99
CA ASN A 62 -23.73 16.88 -20.22
C ASN A 62 -23.94 18.33 -20.68
N VAL A 63 -23.25 18.72 -21.74
CA VAL A 63 -23.35 20.09 -22.31
C VAL A 63 -24.75 20.49 -22.74
N ALA A 64 -25.63 19.52 -22.99
CA ALA A 64 -27.04 19.77 -23.32
C ALA A 64 -27.97 19.81 -22.09
N GLY A 65 -27.42 19.76 -20.86
CA GLY A 65 -28.16 19.79 -19.60
C GLY A 65 -28.82 18.45 -19.25
N VAL A 66 -28.55 17.38 -20.00
CA VAL A 66 -29.10 16.06 -19.71
C VAL A 66 -28.34 15.38 -18.59
N THR A 67 -29.07 14.97 -17.54
CA THR A 67 -28.48 14.25 -16.39
C THR A 67 -27.98 12.88 -16.84
N LYS A 68 -26.78 12.54 -16.39
CA LYS A 68 -26.10 11.26 -16.59
C LYS A 68 -25.61 10.73 -15.25
N THR A 69 -25.71 9.42 -15.10
CA THR A 69 -25.17 8.70 -13.95
C THR A 69 -24.05 7.79 -14.42
N TYR A 70 -22.92 7.87 -13.73
CA TYR A 70 -21.75 7.03 -13.95
C TYR A 70 -21.48 6.22 -12.70
N VAL A 71 -21.13 4.95 -12.88
CA VAL A 71 -20.80 4.05 -11.78
C VAL A 71 -19.40 3.50 -12.02
N GLY A 72 -18.56 3.60 -11.02
CA GLY A 72 -17.20 3.05 -11.03
C GLY A 72 -16.93 2.26 -9.76
N THR A 73 -15.97 1.35 -9.83
CA THR A 73 -15.52 0.58 -8.67
C THR A 73 -14.07 0.87 -8.37
N HIS A 74 -13.75 0.99 -7.08
CA HIS A 74 -12.40 1.12 -6.55
C HIS A 74 -12.17 0.02 -5.52
N VAL A 75 -10.94 -0.47 -5.43
CA VAL A 75 -10.53 -1.39 -4.37
C VAL A 75 -9.64 -0.62 -3.41
N PHE A 76 -10.00 -0.57 -2.15
CA PHE A 76 -9.14 -0.10 -1.07
C PHE A 76 -8.46 -1.33 -0.46
N ASN A 77 -7.14 -1.30 -0.38
CA ASN A 77 -6.33 -2.27 0.33
C ASN A 77 -5.70 -1.57 1.53
N LEU A 78 -6.19 -1.90 2.72
CA LEU A 78 -5.77 -1.27 3.97
C LEU A 78 -5.01 -2.28 4.82
N ILE A 79 -3.78 -1.95 5.16
CA ILE A 79 -2.96 -2.75 6.06
C ILE A 79 -3.01 -2.19 7.49
N ASP A 80 -2.89 -3.09 8.46
CA ASP A 80 -2.59 -2.72 9.84
C ASP A 80 -1.12 -3.03 10.14
N PRO A 81 -0.25 -2.00 10.19
CA PRO A 81 1.15 -2.23 10.51
C PRO A 81 1.36 -2.84 11.91
N SER A 82 0.41 -2.65 12.84
CA SER A 82 0.51 -3.20 14.18
C SER A 82 0.28 -4.72 14.23
N ALA A 83 -0.30 -5.29 13.17
CA ALA A 83 -0.45 -6.74 13.02
C ALA A 83 0.88 -7.47 12.81
N PHE A 84 1.96 -6.73 12.51
CA PHE A 84 3.31 -7.26 12.37
C PHE A 84 4.14 -6.84 13.59
N PRO A 85 4.45 -7.75 14.53
CA PRO A 85 5.20 -7.41 15.74
C PRO A 85 6.65 -6.99 15.45
N PHE A 86 7.20 -7.44 14.32
CA PHE A 86 8.57 -7.12 13.92
C PHE A 86 8.56 -6.35 12.60
N ARG A 87 9.35 -5.27 12.56
CA ARG A 87 9.44 -4.38 11.40
C ARG A 87 10.81 -3.74 11.32
N MET A 88 11.26 -3.46 10.09
CA MET A 88 12.49 -2.73 9.82
C MET A 88 12.32 -1.88 8.56
N ASP A 89 12.77 -0.64 8.62
CA ASP A 89 12.79 0.26 7.47
C ASP A 89 14.15 0.20 6.76
N PHE A 90 14.09 0.13 5.44
CA PHE A 90 15.24 0.26 4.55
C PHE A 90 15.12 1.56 3.79
N VAL A 91 16.09 2.45 3.98
CA VAL A 91 16.19 3.69 3.23
C VAL A 91 17.06 3.43 2.01
N LEU A 92 16.52 3.63 0.82
CA LEU A 92 17.24 3.49 -0.43
C LEU A 92 18.07 4.75 -0.64
N SER A 93 19.36 4.66 -0.31
CA SER A 93 20.29 5.78 -0.42
C SER A 93 21.18 5.66 -1.65
N GLY A 94 21.72 6.81 -2.08
CA GLY A 94 22.72 6.85 -3.16
C GLY A 94 22.13 6.97 -4.58
N TYR A 95 20.81 7.00 -4.74
CA TYR A 95 20.19 7.40 -5.99
C TYR A 95 19.98 8.92 -5.99
N ASP A 96 20.77 9.61 -6.79
CA ASP A 96 20.72 11.08 -6.98
C ASP A 96 20.14 11.49 -8.34
N GLY A 97 19.54 10.52 -9.04
CA GLY A 97 19.02 10.70 -10.38
C GLY A 97 17.88 11.73 -10.46
N ASN A 98 17.86 12.47 -11.55
CA ASN A 98 16.85 13.49 -11.83
C ASN A 98 15.54 12.91 -12.38
N SER A 99 15.43 11.59 -12.46
CA SER A 99 14.25 10.88 -12.97
C SER A 99 13.76 9.84 -11.97
N THR A 100 12.46 9.64 -11.92
CA THR A 100 11.88 8.55 -11.12
C THR A 100 12.14 7.20 -11.80
N LEU A 101 12.71 6.24 -11.07
CA LEU A 101 12.80 4.84 -11.51
C LEU A 101 11.49 4.15 -11.19
N VAL A 102 10.88 3.54 -12.19
CA VAL A 102 9.57 2.89 -12.04
C VAL A 102 9.74 1.36 -12.03
N ASN A 103 9.08 0.69 -11.08
CA ASN A 103 9.15 -0.77 -10.90
C ASN A 103 10.58 -1.29 -10.75
N PHE A 104 11.39 -0.59 -9.98
CA PHE A 104 12.81 -0.89 -9.84
C PHE A 104 13.04 -2.05 -8.85
N PRO A 105 13.82 -3.09 -9.25
CA PRO A 105 14.18 -4.17 -8.36
C PRO A 105 15.29 -3.72 -7.40
N VAL A 106 15.01 -3.82 -6.10
CA VAL A 106 15.96 -3.50 -5.03
C VAL A 106 16.35 -4.79 -4.33
N LEU A 107 17.65 -5.02 -4.19
CA LEU A 107 18.18 -6.13 -3.40
C LEU A 107 18.18 -5.72 -1.92
N VAL A 108 17.50 -6.51 -1.09
CA VAL A 108 17.54 -6.42 0.36
C VAL A 108 18.32 -7.61 0.91
N GLU A 109 19.33 -7.34 1.71
CA GLU A 109 20.10 -8.35 2.42
C GLU A 109 19.69 -8.38 3.89
N LEU A 110 19.30 -9.56 4.37
CA LEU A 110 18.87 -9.80 5.75
C LEU A 110 19.89 -10.70 6.44
N HIS A 111 20.34 -10.30 7.62
CA HIS A 111 21.30 -11.06 8.44
C HIS A 111 21.24 -10.64 9.92
N GLU A 112 21.68 -11.51 10.82
CA GLU A 112 21.65 -11.28 12.29
C GLU A 112 22.44 -10.05 12.76
N GLY A 113 23.27 -9.44 11.91
CA GLY A 113 24.00 -8.21 12.22
C GLY A 113 23.19 -6.92 12.05
N LEU A 114 21.97 -7.00 11.50
CA LEU A 114 21.10 -5.85 11.35
C LEU A 114 20.42 -5.50 12.68
N SER A 115 20.34 -4.21 13.00
CA SER A 115 19.65 -3.75 14.22
C SER A 115 18.17 -4.13 14.19
N ASN A 116 17.67 -4.70 15.29
CA ASN A 116 16.27 -5.13 15.44
C ASN A 116 15.82 -6.26 14.49
N PHE A 117 16.77 -7.01 13.93
CA PHE A 117 16.49 -8.17 13.10
C PHE A 117 16.97 -9.45 13.77
N SER A 118 16.16 -10.51 13.70
CA SER A 118 16.59 -11.86 14.04
C SER A 118 15.74 -12.87 13.28
N TYR A 119 16.36 -13.86 12.70
CA TYR A 119 15.68 -14.99 12.06
C TYR A 119 14.78 -15.75 13.04
N GLY A 120 15.16 -15.80 14.34
CA GLY A 120 14.39 -16.44 15.40
C GLY A 120 13.03 -15.80 15.68
N THR A 121 12.74 -14.63 15.10
CA THR A 121 11.44 -13.93 15.24
C THR A 121 10.46 -14.20 14.11
N PHE A 122 10.89 -14.92 13.07
CA PHE A 122 10.01 -15.39 12.02
C PHE A 122 9.18 -16.58 12.48
N LEU A 123 7.94 -16.65 12.01
CA LEU A 123 7.05 -17.79 12.24
C LEU A 123 7.35 -18.93 11.28
N SER A 124 7.92 -18.63 10.12
CA SER A 124 8.31 -19.59 9.08
C SER A 124 9.82 -19.73 9.01
N ALA A 125 10.30 -20.95 9.01
CA ALA A 125 11.73 -21.25 8.83
C ALA A 125 12.25 -20.85 7.42
N THR A 126 11.37 -20.59 6.48
CA THR A 126 11.69 -20.19 5.10
C THR A 126 11.36 -18.74 4.80
N GLY A 127 11.00 -17.93 5.81
CA GLY A 127 10.64 -16.53 5.63
C GLY A 127 9.26 -16.31 4.98
N ALA A 128 8.37 -17.29 4.98
CA ALA A 128 7.06 -17.18 4.32
C ALA A 128 6.13 -16.11 4.94
N ASP A 129 6.41 -15.67 6.15
CA ASP A 129 5.70 -14.56 6.83
C ASP A 129 6.35 -13.19 6.63
N LEU A 130 7.43 -13.09 5.83
CA LEU A 130 8.01 -11.83 5.41
C LEU A 130 7.06 -11.08 4.47
N ARG A 131 6.96 -9.77 4.65
CA ARG A 131 6.25 -8.85 3.75
C ARG A 131 7.04 -7.57 3.59
N PHE A 132 6.87 -6.93 2.45
CA PHE A 132 7.42 -5.60 2.21
C PHE A 132 6.31 -4.62 1.89
N PHE A 133 6.46 -3.40 2.39
CA PHE A 133 5.49 -2.32 2.18
C PHE A 133 6.19 -1.04 1.75
N ALA A 134 5.58 -0.32 0.82
CA ALA A 134 5.94 1.07 0.54
C ALA A 134 5.50 1.99 1.70
N SER A 135 6.02 3.20 1.74
CA SER A 135 5.60 4.23 2.72
C SER A 135 4.11 4.52 2.67
N THR A 136 3.46 4.35 1.50
CA THR A 136 2.01 4.50 1.31
C THR A 136 1.19 3.40 1.96
N GLY A 137 1.78 2.26 2.32
CA GLY A 137 1.10 1.07 2.79
C GLY A 137 0.84 0.02 1.70
N GLN A 138 1.23 0.31 0.46
CA GLN A 138 1.16 -0.69 -0.61
C GLN A 138 2.08 -1.87 -0.27
N GLU A 139 1.54 -3.08 -0.30
CA GLU A 139 2.35 -4.30 -0.25
C GLU A 139 3.13 -4.44 -1.57
N LEU A 140 4.41 -4.75 -1.43
CA LEU A 140 5.35 -4.84 -2.55
C LEU A 140 5.55 -6.30 -2.94
N ALA A 141 5.54 -6.57 -4.24
CA ALA A 141 5.96 -7.86 -4.76
C ALA A 141 7.45 -8.07 -4.49
N TYR A 142 7.80 -9.27 -4.07
CA TYR A 142 9.20 -9.64 -3.80
C TYR A 142 9.45 -11.10 -4.17
N GLU A 143 10.73 -11.45 -4.31
CA GLU A 143 11.21 -12.80 -4.54
C GLU A 143 12.39 -13.08 -3.60
N ILE A 144 12.32 -14.19 -2.87
CA ILE A 144 13.43 -14.67 -2.06
C ILE A 144 14.37 -15.43 -2.98
N GLU A 145 15.52 -14.84 -3.31
CA GLU A 145 16.58 -15.49 -4.09
C GLU A 145 17.28 -16.57 -3.27
N ASN A 146 17.59 -16.24 -2.00
CA ASN A 146 18.23 -17.14 -1.06
C ASN A 146 17.75 -16.84 0.35
N TRP A 147 17.33 -17.87 1.10
CA TRP A 147 17.02 -17.78 2.52
C TRP A 147 18.03 -18.57 3.33
N ASP A 148 18.99 -17.87 3.91
CA ASP A 148 20.08 -18.46 4.70
C ASP A 148 20.14 -17.85 6.09
N VAL A 149 19.64 -18.61 7.09
CA VAL A 149 19.59 -18.16 8.48
C VAL A 149 20.96 -18.18 9.18
N ALA A 150 21.97 -18.79 8.54
CA ALA A 150 23.33 -18.86 9.07
C ALA A 150 24.24 -17.77 8.50
N ASP A 151 23.84 -17.13 7.40
CA ASP A 151 24.63 -16.08 6.73
C ASP A 151 23.71 -14.96 6.27
N ILE A 152 23.64 -14.69 4.97
CA ILE A 152 22.88 -13.58 4.38
C ILE A 152 21.76 -14.12 3.51
N SER A 153 20.53 -13.78 3.86
CA SER A 153 19.39 -13.96 2.97
C SER A 153 19.29 -12.81 1.99
N ARG A 154 18.95 -13.11 0.72
CA ARG A 154 18.79 -12.13 -0.34
C ARG A 154 17.38 -12.15 -0.88
N VAL A 155 16.80 -10.96 -0.92
CA VAL A 155 15.41 -10.77 -1.35
C VAL A 155 15.34 -9.62 -2.35
N TRP A 156 14.82 -9.88 -3.53
CA TRP A 156 14.53 -8.86 -4.53
C TRP A 156 13.15 -8.28 -4.29
N VAL A 157 13.08 -6.97 -4.08
CA VAL A 157 11.83 -6.26 -3.85
C VAL A 157 11.54 -5.33 -5.02
N LYS A 158 10.35 -5.45 -5.62
CA LYS A 158 9.91 -4.57 -6.70
C LYS A 158 9.35 -3.28 -6.13
N VAL A 159 10.15 -2.21 -6.16
CA VAL A 159 9.75 -0.89 -5.66
C VAL A 159 9.05 -0.13 -6.78
N PRO A 160 7.79 0.32 -6.59
CA PRO A 160 7.00 0.98 -7.63
C PRO A 160 7.66 2.24 -8.16
N GLU A 161 8.22 3.06 -7.25
CA GLU A 161 8.90 4.30 -7.58
C GLU A 161 10.10 4.51 -6.66
N VAL A 162 11.26 4.81 -7.24
CA VAL A 162 12.43 5.29 -6.52
C VAL A 162 12.74 6.69 -7.04
N SER A 163 12.55 7.70 -6.18
CA SER A 163 12.76 9.10 -6.50
C SER A 163 13.64 9.75 -5.44
N GLY A 164 14.89 10.01 -5.78
CA GLY A 164 15.85 10.65 -4.87
C GLY A 164 16.29 9.76 -3.70
N ALA A 165 16.96 10.36 -2.72
CA ALA A 165 17.68 9.67 -1.66
C ALA A 165 16.80 9.10 -0.53
N ASP A 166 15.49 9.39 -0.50
CA ASP A 166 14.65 9.15 0.67
C ASP A 166 13.53 8.12 0.44
N THR A 167 13.65 7.30 -0.59
CA THR A 167 12.68 6.23 -0.80
C THR A 167 12.85 5.17 0.30
N THR A 168 11.80 4.96 1.09
CA THR A 168 11.81 3.99 2.19
C THR A 168 10.86 2.85 1.90
N ILE A 169 11.31 1.61 2.13
CA ILE A 169 10.48 0.41 2.16
C ILE A 169 10.56 -0.21 3.55
N THR A 170 9.47 -0.81 4.01
CA THR A 170 9.39 -1.48 5.31
C THR A 170 9.31 -2.98 5.11
N ALA A 171 10.25 -3.74 5.67
CA ALA A 171 10.09 -5.18 5.88
C ALA A 171 9.30 -5.42 7.18
N ALA A 172 8.38 -6.39 7.16
CA ALA A 172 7.55 -6.74 8.32
C ALA A 172 7.33 -8.25 8.37
N TRP A 173 7.32 -8.82 9.58
CA TRP A 173 7.16 -10.27 9.77
C TRP A 173 6.57 -10.60 11.13
N GLY A 174 6.32 -11.90 11.40
CA GLY A 174 5.76 -12.39 12.64
C GLY A 174 4.23 -12.35 12.70
N ASN A 175 3.55 -12.08 11.58
CA ASN A 175 2.09 -12.14 11.51
C ASN A 175 1.63 -13.51 11.03
N ALA A 176 0.89 -14.24 11.88
CA ALA A 176 0.41 -15.60 11.58
C ALA A 176 -0.53 -15.66 10.35
N LEU A 177 -1.28 -14.59 10.07
CA LEU A 177 -2.15 -14.50 8.90
C LEU A 177 -1.37 -14.29 7.60
N ALA A 178 -0.17 -13.73 7.69
CA ALA A 178 0.70 -13.53 6.53
C ALA A 178 1.46 -14.79 6.12
N ALA A 179 1.63 -15.76 7.01
CA ALA A 179 2.43 -16.97 6.76
C ALA A 179 1.88 -17.88 5.65
N ASN A 180 0.66 -17.66 5.19
CA ASN A 180 -0.02 -18.47 4.16
C ASN A 180 -0.29 -17.70 2.85
N SER A 181 0.26 -16.49 2.69
CA SER A 181 0.12 -15.78 1.43
C SER A 181 1.21 -16.21 0.46
N PRO A 182 0.89 -16.56 -0.78
CA PRO A 182 1.85 -17.00 -1.78
C PRO A 182 2.78 -15.88 -2.23
#